data_126316febde04d8f2b023b265773cf80
#
_entry.id   126316febde04d8f2b023b265773cf80
#
_cell.length_a   1.000
_cell.length_b   1.000
_cell.length_c   1.000
_cell.angle_alpha   90.00
_cell.angle_beta   90.00
_cell.angle_gamma   90.00
#
_symmetry.space_group_name_H-M   'P 1'
#
loop_
_entity.id
_entity.type
_entity.pdbx_description
1 polymer ?
#
loop_
_entity_poly.entity_id
_entity_poly.type
_entity_poly.pdbx_seq_one_letter_code
_entity_poly.pdbx_strand_id
1 'polypeptide(L)'
;MILVILSSDKTQLTLFRGKAAYPVYITIGNIPKAIRHKPSCRAQLLIAYIPVSKLQRLTSEASRRRALANIFHSCMQTIVAPISVYGETGIAMMSGDGTWRWCHPIFAVFVGDYPEQTLVTCTYNGQCPKCIVPADEFGEYFRFPSHDYRQAQETFLLVDRDVHTFHTACRDAGIKLVFHPFWEHLPLTDIFIAITPDILHQMLQGVMKHLIVWLTSMAAFGPEEIDTWC
;
A
#
# COMPACT_ATOMS: atom_id res chain seq x y z
N MET A 1 3.04 22.65 -1.43
CA MET A 1 2.78 21.26 -1.78
C MET A 1 1.61 20.73 -0.96
N ILE A 2 0.77 19.89 -1.53
CA ILE A 2 -0.30 19.16 -0.83
C ILE A 2 0.08 17.69 -0.77
N LEU A 3 0.28 17.19 0.44
CA LEU A 3 0.70 15.82 0.66
C LEU A 3 -0.51 14.90 0.63
N VAL A 4 -0.73 14.19 -0.47
CA VAL A 4 -1.85 13.27 -0.63
C VAL A 4 -1.52 11.94 0.04
N ILE A 5 -2.44 11.48 0.87
CA ILE A 5 -2.40 10.18 1.54
C ILE A 5 -3.59 9.36 1.03
N LEU A 6 -3.31 8.21 0.47
CA LEU A 6 -4.33 7.25 0.08
C LEU A 6 -4.31 6.04 1.02
N SER A 7 -5.48 5.46 1.21
CA SER A 7 -5.62 4.17 1.90
C SER A 7 -6.66 3.32 1.20
N SER A 8 -6.42 2.02 1.15
CA SER A 8 -7.40 1.02 0.74
C SER A 8 -7.28 -0.22 1.59
N ASP A 9 -8.42 -0.87 1.78
CA ASP A 9 -8.50 -2.16 2.46
C ASP A 9 -9.72 -2.92 1.95
N LYS A 10 -9.49 -4.15 1.50
CA LYS A 10 -10.54 -5.02 1.03
C LYS A 10 -11.29 -5.65 2.21
N THR A 11 -12.40 -5.06 2.59
CA THR A 11 -13.19 -5.46 3.74
C THR A 11 -14.32 -6.42 3.36
N GLN A 12 -14.47 -7.54 4.10
CA GLN A 12 -15.57 -8.46 3.95
C GLN A 12 -16.83 -7.87 4.59
N LEU A 13 -17.91 -7.73 3.79
CA LEU A 13 -19.17 -7.14 4.24
C LEU A 13 -20.13 -8.14 4.89
N THR A 14 -20.06 -9.41 4.48
CA THR A 14 -20.94 -10.47 4.99
C THR A 14 -20.21 -11.77 5.13
N LEU A 15 -20.57 -12.56 6.14
CA LEU A 15 -20.09 -13.94 6.29
C LEU A 15 -20.67 -14.87 5.22
N PHE A 16 -21.85 -14.52 4.65
CA PHE A 16 -22.52 -15.28 3.61
C PHE A 16 -22.14 -14.79 2.22
N ARG A 17 -21.84 -15.72 1.29
CA ARG A 17 -21.52 -15.48 -0.12
C ARG A 17 -20.23 -14.68 -0.39
N GLY A 18 -19.41 -14.41 0.63
CA GLY A 18 -18.11 -13.75 0.45
C GLY A 18 -18.20 -12.40 -0.27
N LYS A 19 -19.23 -11.60 0.02
CA LYS A 19 -19.32 -10.23 -0.51
C LYS A 19 -18.31 -9.35 0.22
N ALA A 20 -17.54 -8.60 -0.54
CA ALA A 20 -16.56 -7.66 -0.03
C ALA A 20 -16.71 -6.31 -0.72
N ALA A 21 -16.35 -5.24 -0.02
CA ALA A 21 -16.11 -3.92 -0.60
C ALA A 21 -14.61 -3.65 -0.63
N TYR A 22 -14.18 -2.82 -1.55
CA TYR A 22 -12.80 -2.42 -1.67
C TYR A 22 -12.74 -0.88 -1.83
N PRO A 23 -12.97 -0.16 -0.73
CA PRO A 23 -12.98 1.30 -0.74
C PRO A 23 -11.57 1.86 -0.87
N VAL A 24 -11.49 3.03 -1.50
CA VAL A 24 -10.29 3.88 -1.54
C VAL A 24 -10.63 5.20 -0.87
N TYR A 25 -9.84 5.54 0.14
CA TYR A 25 -9.97 6.80 0.86
C TYR A 25 -8.80 7.73 0.56
N ILE A 26 -9.07 9.03 0.57
CA ILE A 26 -8.09 10.09 0.45
C ILE A 26 -8.12 11.01 1.66
N THR A 27 -6.96 11.46 2.07
CA THR A 27 -6.78 12.59 2.99
C THR A 27 -5.53 13.35 2.61
N ILE A 28 -5.29 14.50 3.23
CA ILE A 28 -4.08 15.28 3.00
C ILE A 28 -3.25 15.40 4.28
N GLY A 29 -1.93 15.25 4.13
CA GLY A 29 -0.96 15.31 5.23
C GLY A 29 -0.85 16.69 5.88
N ASN A 30 -1.27 17.73 5.16
CA ASN A 30 -1.31 19.12 5.64
C ASN A 30 -2.33 19.35 6.77
N ILE A 31 -3.34 18.49 6.90
CA ILE A 31 -4.28 18.53 8.04
C ILE A 31 -3.61 17.95 9.28
N PRO A 32 -3.61 18.66 10.42
CA PRO A 32 -3.04 18.16 11.67
C PRO A 32 -3.58 16.78 12.05
N LYS A 33 -2.71 15.88 12.52
CA LYS A 33 -3.08 14.50 12.91
C LYS A 33 -4.24 14.49 13.90
N ALA A 34 -4.27 15.42 14.87
CA ALA A 34 -5.32 15.56 15.88
C ALA A 34 -6.72 15.82 15.30
N ILE A 35 -6.81 16.35 14.09
CA ILE A 35 -8.06 16.56 13.35
C ILE A 35 -8.31 15.35 12.43
N ARG A 36 -7.28 14.94 11.69
CA ARG A 36 -7.38 13.92 10.65
C ARG A 36 -7.85 12.56 11.16
N HIS A 37 -7.49 12.15 12.38
CA HIS A 37 -7.89 10.87 12.96
C HIS A 37 -9.32 10.86 13.54
N LYS A 38 -9.98 12.03 13.65
CA LYS A 38 -11.34 12.12 14.17
C LYS A 38 -12.37 11.96 13.06
N PRO A 39 -13.19 10.87 13.07
CA PRO A 39 -14.21 10.66 12.03
C PRO A 39 -15.21 11.82 11.91
N SER A 40 -15.53 12.48 13.04
CA SER A 40 -16.44 13.64 13.07
C SER A 40 -15.90 14.87 12.30
N CYS A 41 -14.58 14.96 12.12
CA CYS A 41 -13.97 16.06 11.37
C CYS A 41 -13.99 15.84 9.85
N ARG A 42 -14.42 14.67 9.38
CA ARG A 42 -14.55 14.31 7.96
C ARG A 42 -13.30 14.61 7.13
N ALA A 43 -12.13 14.47 7.74
CA ALA A 43 -10.86 14.75 7.08
C ALA A 43 -10.39 13.60 6.16
N GLN A 44 -11.11 12.49 6.13
CA GLN A 44 -10.94 11.37 5.20
C GLN A 44 -12.18 11.27 4.32
N LEU A 45 -11.97 11.17 3.02
CA LEU A 45 -13.03 11.09 2.03
C LEU A 45 -12.96 9.75 1.29
N LEU A 46 -14.08 9.07 1.17
CA LEU A 46 -14.24 7.94 0.28
C LEU A 46 -14.33 8.48 -1.15
N ILE A 47 -13.40 8.07 -2.02
CA ILE A 47 -13.32 8.58 -3.40
C ILE A 47 -13.67 7.54 -4.45
N ALA A 48 -13.51 6.25 -4.13
CA ALA A 48 -13.79 5.18 -5.09
C ALA A 48 -14.03 3.83 -4.40
N TYR A 49 -14.59 2.91 -5.18
CA TYR A 49 -14.60 1.47 -4.89
C TYR A 49 -13.91 0.73 -6.03
N ILE A 50 -12.89 -0.06 -5.70
CA ILE A 50 -12.23 -0.96 -6.65
C ILE A 50 -13.13 -2.17 -6.88
N PRO A 51 -13.30 -2.65 -8.13
CA PRO A 51 -14.11 -3.81 -8.44
C PRO A 51 -13.62 -5.08 -7.74
N VAL A 52 -14.54 -5.78 -7.08
CA VAL A 52 -14.26 -7.09 -6.48
C VAL A 52 -14.78 -8.18 -7.39
N SER A 53 -13.90 -8.79 -8.19
CA SER A 53 -14.25 -9.86 -9.11
C SER A 53 -13.60 -11.18 -8.69
N LYS A 54 -14.33 -12.27 -8.84
CA LYS A 54 -13.79 -13.63 -8.60
C LYS A 54 -13.03 -14.19 -9.81
N LEU A 55 -13.13 -13.57 -10.98
CA LEU A 55 -12.51 -13.98 -12.25
C LEU A 55 -12.61 -15.50 -12.50
N GLN A 56 -13.80 -16.07 -12.29
CA GLN A 56 -14.03 -17.53 -12.31
C GLN A 56 -13.70 -18.19 -13.67
N ARG A 57 -13.69 -17.40 -14.76
CA ARG A 57 -13.32 -17.89 -16.09
C ARG A 57 -11.82 -18.19 -16.23
N LEU A 58 -10.98 -17.64 -15.35
CA LEU A 58 -9.55 -17.93 -15.33
C LEU A 58 -9.32 -19.16 -14.45
N THR A 59 -8.91 -20.26 -15.05
CA THR A 59 -8.70 -21.54 -14.36
C THR A 59 -7.46 -21.54 -13.47
N SER A 60 -6.38 -20.88 -13.93
CA SER A 60 -5.13 -20.77 -13.18
C SER A 60 -5.24 -19.72 -12.06
N GLU A 61 -4.88 -20.10 -10.84
CA GLU A 61 -4.82 -19.20 -9.69
C GLU A 61 -3.78 -18.08 -9.90
N ALA A 62 -2.62 -18.42 -10.47
CA ALA A 62 -1.59 -17.43 -10.80
C ALA A 62 -2.08 -16.38 -11.80
N SER A 63 -2.85 -16.82 -12.82
CA SER A 63 -3.45 -15.89 -13.78
C SER A 63 -4.51 -15.00 -13.14
N ARG A 64 -5.32 -15.54 -12.22
CA ARG A 64 -6.31 -14.74 -11.46
C ARG A 64 -5.63 -13.70 -10.59
N ARG A 65 -4.58 -14.07 -9.85
CA ARG A 65 -3.80 -13.13 -9.00
C ARG A 65 -3.20 -12.00 -9.84
N ARG A 66 -2.60 -12.32 -10.99
CA ARG A 66 -2.05 -11.30 -11.91
C ARG A 66 -3.15 -10.38 -12.45
N ALA A 67 -4.26 -10.95 -12.90
CA ALA A 67 -5.37 -10.15 -13.42
C ALA A 67 -5.96 -9.21 -12.35
N LEU A 68 -6.12 -9.69 -11.10
CA LEU A 68 -6.59 -8.85 -9.99
C LEU A 68 -5.60 -7.73 -9.66
N ALA A 69 -4.30 -8.00 -9.67
CA ALA A 69 -3.29 -6.97 -9.47
C ALA A 69 -3.35 -5.91 -10.58
N ASN A 70 -3.46 -6.32 -11.84
CA ASN A 70 -3.59 -5.39 -12.96
C ASN A 70 -4.88 -4.56 -12.90
N ILE A 71 -6.02 -5.15 -12.49
CA ILE A 71 -7.28 -4.42 -12.27
C ILE A 71 -7.09 -3.37 -11.16
N PHE A 72 -6.47 -3.74 -10.05
CA PHE A 72 -6.17 -2.80 -8.97
C PHE A 72 -5.36 -1.61 -9.48
N HIS A 73 -4.22 -1.87 -10.12
CA HIS A 73 -3.34 -0.81 -10.61
C HIS A 73 -4.00 0.07 -11.66
N SER A 74 -4.77 -0.50 -12.58
CA SER A 74 -5.53 0.27 -13.59
C SER A 74 -6.61 1.16 -12.96
N CYS A 75 -7.32 0.68 -11.94
CA CYS A 75 -8.28 1.50 -11.20
C CYS A 75 -7.58 2.62 -10.42
N MET A 76 -6.50 2.30 -9.73
CA MET A 76 -5.71 3.29 -8.99
C MET A 76 -5.11 4.35 -9.93
N GLN A 77 -4.64 3.96 -11.11
CA GLN A 77 -4.14 4.89 -12.13
C GLN A 77 -5.20 5.93 -12.52
N THR A 78 -6.45 5.49 -12.71
CA THR A 78 -7.57 6.41 -12.98
C THR A 78 -7.81 7.36 -11.80
N ILE A 79 -7.73 6.86 -10.56
CA ILE A 79 -7.94 7.65 -9.35
C ILE A 79 -6.84 8.71 -9.17
N VAL A 80 -5.57 8.36 -9.44
CA VAL A 80 -4.44 9.26 -9.22
C VAL A 80 -4.08 10.11 -10.45
N ALA A 81 -4.75 9.94 -11.58
CA ALA A 81 -4.48 10.71 -12.80
C ALA A 81 -4.43 12.24 -12.57
N PRO A 82 -5.32 12.85 -11.76
CA PRO A 82 -5.22 14.27 -11.46
C PRO A 82 -3.95 14.63 -10.68
N ILE A 83 -3.43 13.72 -9.83
CA ILE A 83 -2.20 13.95 -9.07
C ILE A 83 -1.00 13.94 -10.01
N SER A 84 -0.98 13.06 -11.01
CA SER A 84 0.08 13.03 -12.02
C SER A 84 0.16 14.37 -12.77
N VAL A 85 -0.98 14.88 -13.26
CA VAL A 85 -1.04 16.13 -14.02
C VAL A 85 -0.72 17.34 -13.15
N TYR A 86 -1.45 17.53 -12.06
CA TYR A 86 -1.34 18.72 -11.23
C TYR A 86 -0.14 18.68 -10.27
N GLY A 87 0.45 17.53 -10.04
CA GLY A 87 1.71 17.40 -9.32
C GLY A 87 2.86 18.13 -10.04
N GLU A 88 2.88 18.05 -11.37
CA GLU A 88 3.86 18.76 -12.21
C GLU A 88 3.45 20.19 -12.51
N THR A 89 2.24 20.39 -13.02
CA THR A 89 1.81 21.72 -13.50
C THR A 89 1.33 22.64 -12.40
N GLY A 90 0.95 22.09 -11.24
CA GLY A 90 0.26 22.83 -10.18
C GLY A 90 -1.19 23.13 -10.52
N ILE A 91 -1.93 23.54 -9.51
CA ILE A 91 -3.33 23.99 -9.60
C ILE A 91 -3.60 25.11 -8.61
N ALA A 92 -4.38 26.12 -9.01
CA ALA A 92 -4.82 27.17 -8.13
C ALA A 92 -5.88 26.63 -7.15
N MET A 93 -5.63 26.76 -5.85
CA MET A 93 -6.54 26.33 -4.79
C MET A 93 -6.72 27.43 -3.75
N MET A 94 -7.96 27.60 -3.31
CA MET A 94 -8.26 28.53 -2.20
C MET A 94 -8.08 27.81 -0.87
N SER A 95 -7.29 28.39 0.01
CA SER A 95 -7.12 27.89 1.39
C SER A 95 -8.21 28.41 2.32
N GLY A 96 -8.29 27.85 3.53
CA GLY A 96 -9.31 28.19 4.52
C GLY A 96 -9.28 29.66 4.99
N ASP A 97 -8.19 30.38 4.73
CA ASP A 97 -8.05 31.83 4.97
C ASP A 97 -8.54 32.71 3.80
N GLY A 98 -9.15 32.09 2.77
CA GLY A 98 -9.61 32.77 1.56
C GLY A 98 -8.52 33.13 0.56
N THR A 99 -7.26 32.80 0.82
CA THR A 99 -6.14 33.15 -0.06
C THR A 99 -5.98 32.08 -1.15
N TRP A 100 -5.86 32.49 -2.40
CA TRP A 100 -5.51 31.62 -3.52
C TRP A 100 -4.02 31.31 -3.50
N ARG A 101 -3.70 30.02 -3.61
CA ARG A 101 -2.33 29.50 -3.66
C ARG A 101 -2.16 28.58 -4.84
N TRP A 102 -0.99 28.64 -5.47
CA TRP A 102 -0.58 27.65 -6.46
C TRP A 102 -0.06 26.41 -5.74
N CYS A 103 -0.77 25.30 -5.91
CA CYS A 103 -0.54 24.08 -5.15
C CYS A 103 -0.14 22.93 -6.07
N HIS A 104 0.82 22.11 -5.62
CA HIS A 104 1.23 20.88 -6.26
C HIS A 104 0.80 19.69 -5.37
N PRO A 105 -0.23 18.91 -5.74
CA PRO A 105 -0.58 17.69 -5.04
C PRO A 105 0.46 16.62 -5.35
N ILE A 106 1.00 15.98 -4.32
CA ILE A 106 2.02 14.93 -4.43
C ILE A 106 1.52 13.70 -3.69
N PHE A 107 1.62 12.54 -4.32
CA PHE A 107 1.35 11.26 -3.66
C PHE A 107 2.46 11.00 -2.64
N ALA A 108 2.14 11.20 -1.37
CA ALA A 108 3.14 11.16 -0.30
C ALA A 108 3.14 9.82 0.45
N VAL A 109 1.96 9.23 0.67
CA VAL A 109 1.82 8.06 1.53
C VAL A 109 0.69 7.16 1.04
N PHE A 110 0.95 5.85 1.08
CA PHE A 110 -0.07 4.81 1.01
C PHE A 110 -0.17 4.08 2.36
N VAL A 111 -1.40 3.97 2.87
CA VAL A 111 -1.71 3.27 4.11
C VAL A 111 -2.51 2.01 3.78
N GLY A 112 -1.98 0.86 4.15
CA GLY A 112 -2.61 -0.45 3.94
C GLY A 112 -1.91 -1.50 4.79
N ASP A 113 -2.53 -2.67 4.93
CA ASP A 113 -1.92 -3.83 5.55
C ASP A 113 -0.83 -4.44 4.65
N TYR A 114 -0.11 -5.46 5.15
CA TYR A 114 0.98 -6.08 4.40
C TYR A 114 0.57 -6.62 3.02
N PRO A 115 -0.57 -7.34 2.85
CA PRO A 115 -1.06 -7.74 1.55
C PRO A 115 -1.29 -6.57 0.57
N GLU A 116 -1.86 -5.47 1.05
CA GLU A 116 -2.06 -4.24 0.26
C GLU A 116 -0.71 -3.60 -0.09
N GLN A 117 0.21 -3.53 0.86
CA GLN A 117 1.54 -2.98 0.62
C GLN A 117 2.28 -3.73 -0.47
N THR A 118 2.27 -5.08 -0.43
CA THR A 118 2.90 -5.90 -1.49
C THR A 118 2.18 -5.85 -2.83
N LEU A 119 0.88 -5.54 -2.83
CA LEU A 119 0.11 -5.29 -4.04
C LEU A 119 0.53 -3.96 -4.66
N VAL A 120 0.54 -2.89 -3.87
CA VAL A 120 0.87 -1.52 -4.28
C VAL A 120 2.30 -1.40 -4.80
N THR A 121 3.26 -2.02 -4.12
CA THR A 121 4.69 -1.98 -4.52
C THR A 121 5.05 -2.98 -5.60
N CYS A 122 4.12 -3.83 -6.02
CA CYS A 122 4.38 -4.94 -6.95
C CYS A 122 5.40 -5.98 -6.43
N THR A 123 5.69 -6.04 -5.11
CA THR A 123 6.58 -7.07 -4.54
C THR A 123 5.84 -8.38 -4.30
N TYR A 124 6.55 -9.50 -4.23
CA TYR A 124 5.93 -10.79 -3.94
C TYR A 124 5.55 -10.93 -2.47
N ASN A 125 4.51 -11.74 -2.20
CA ASN A 125 4.19 -12.14 -0.84
C ASN A 125 5.38 -12.89 -0.23
N GLY A 126 5.70 -12.60 1.03
CA GLY A 126 6.87 -13.13 1.72
C GLY A 126 8.12 -12.26 1.55
N GLN A 127 8.03 -11.15 0.81
CA GLN A 127 9.10 -10.15 0.69
C GLN A 127 8.73 -8.88 1.45
N CYS A 128 9.74 -8.12 1.83
CA CYS A 128 9.51 -6.79 2.40
C CYS A 128 9.09 -5.82 1.28
N PRO A 129 8.00 -5.05 1.43
CA PRO A 129 7.59 -4.05 0.44
C PRO A 129 8.48 -2.80 0.43
N LYS A 130 9.43 -2.67 1.37
CA LYS A 130 10.30 -1.50 1.51
C LYS A 130 11.75 -1.76 1.14
N CYS A 131 12.27 -2.95 1.45
CA CYS A 131 13.70 -3.26 1.32
C CYS A 131 13.93 -4.65 0.75
N ILE A 132 15.12 -4.88 0.26
CA ILE A 132 15.54 -6.13 -0.40
C ILE A 132 15.99 -7.23 0.56
N VAL A 133 15.50 -7.20 1.81
CA VAL A 133 15.84 -8.22 2.81
C VAL A 133 15.40 -9.61 2.33
N PRO A 134 16.29 -10.62 2.35
CA PRO A 134 15.93 -12.00 2.09
C PRO A 134 14.95 -12.53 3.13
N ALA A 135 14.08 -13.47 2.74
CA ALA A 135 13.02 -13.97 3.62
C ALA A 135 13.56 -14.72 4.85
N ASP A 136 14.69 -15.36 4.74
CA ASP A 136 15.41 -16.07 5.80
C ASP A 136 16.18 -15.14 6.76
N GLU A 137 16.34 -13.87 6.36
CA GLU A 137 16.99 -12.84 7.19
C GLU A 137 15.95 -11.87 7.83
N PHE A 138 14.67 -12.17 7.73
CA PHE A 138 13.64 -11.41 8.47
C PHE A 138 13.86 -11.59 9.99
N GLY A 139 14.14 -10.49 10.65
CA GLY A 139 14.40 -10.48 12.09
C GLY A 139 15.86 -10.25 12.46
N GLU A 140 16.76 -10.28 11.49
CA GLU A 140 18.14 -9.89 11.70
C GLU A 140 18.28 -8.38 11.97
N TYR A 141 19.25 -8.00 12.79
CA TYR A 141 19.47 -6.60 13.22
C TYR A 141 20.18 -5.76 12.16
N PHE A 142 20.13 -6.12 10.91
CA PHE A 142 20.76 -5.36 9.83
C PHE A 142 19.76 -4.45 9.12
N ARG A 143 20.28 -3.33 8.60
CA ARG A 143 19.53 -2.48 7.69
C ARG A 143 19.84 -2.90 6.26
N PHE A 144 18.83 -3.39 5.58
CA PHE A 144 18.91 -3.67 4.16
C PHE A 144 18.58 -2.40 3.36
N PRO A 145 19.19 -2.22 2.17
CA PRO A 145 18.83 -1.12 1.29
C PRO A 145 17.36 -1.20 0.85
N SER A 146 16.77 -0.05 0.58
CA SER A 146 15.45 0.01 -0.04
C SER A 146 15.47 -0.62 -1.43
N HIS A 147 14.30 -1.05 -1.91
CA HIS A 147 14.15 -1.39 -3.33
C HIS A 147 14.57 -0.21 -4.20
N ASP A 148 15.19 -0.51 -5.35
CA ASP A 148 15.56 0.53 -6.30
C ASP A 148 14.35 0.92 -7.15
N TYR A 149 13.82 2.11 -6.86
CA TYR A 149 12.69 2.67 -7.58
C TYR A 149 12.97 2.88 -9.07
N ARG A 150 14.18 3.31 -9.43
CA ARG A 150 14.57 3.53 -10.82
C ARG A 150 14.64 2.23 -11.59
N GLN A 151 15.26 1.21 -11.00
CA GLN A 151 15.31 -0.13 -11.59
C GLN A 151 13.89 -0.68 -11.82
N ALA A 152 12.99 -0.50 -10.86
CA ALA A 152 11.59 -0.90 -11.01
C ALA A 152 10.91 -0.15 -12.16
N GLN A 153 11.05 1.17 -12.26
CA GLN A 153 10.51 1.97 -13.36
C GLN A 153 11.05 1.51 -14.73
N GLU A 154 12.37 1.35 -14.86
CA GLU A 154 13.00 0.87 -16.09
C GLU A 154 12.47 -0.52 -16.50
N THR A 155 12.23 -1.40 -15.52
CA THR A 155 11.65 -2.71 -15.76
C THR A 155 10.22 -2.61 -16.30
N PHE A 156 9.39 -1.74 -15.73
CA PHE A 156 8.02 -1.56 -16.21
C PHE A 156 7.93 -0.93 -17.59
N LEU A 157 8.86 -0.06 -17.97
CA LEU A 157 8.94 0.50 -19.33
C LEU A 157 9.20 -0.55 -20.43
N LEU A 158 9.68 -1.75 -20.07
CA LEU A 158 9.87 -2.84 -21.02
C LEU A 158 8.56 -3.46 -21.50
N VAL A 159 7.45 -3.24 -20.81
CA VAL A 159 6.13 -3.81 -21.14
C VAL A 159 5.69 -3.44 -22.56
N ASP A 160 5.95 -2.22 -22.98
CA ASP A 160 5.59 -1.70 -24.31
C ASP A 160 6.54 -2.15 -25.43
N ARG A 161 7.68 -2.73 -25.08
CA ARG A 161 8.70 -3.14 -26.04
C ARG A 161 8.62 -4.61 -26.40
N ASP A 162 8.72 -5.48 -25.40
CA ASP A 162 8.70 -6.94 -25.58
C ASP A 162 8.26 -7.66 -24.32
N VAL A 163 7.19 -8.41 -24.44
CA VAL A 163 6.58 -9.14 -23.33
C VAL A 163 7.52 -10.18 -22.71
N HIS A 164 8.35 -10.86 -23.50
CA HIS A 164 9.27 -11.85 -23.00
C HIS A 164 10.41 -11.22 -22.17
N THR A 165 10.99 -10.16 -22.70
CA THR A 165 12.02 -9.37 -22.00
C THR A 165 11.46 -8.78 -20.70
N PHE A 166 10.23 -8.24 -20.74
CA PHE A 166 9.53 -7.75 -19.57
C PHE A 166 9.34 -8.83 -18.48
N HIS A 167 8.89 -10.03 -18.86
CA HIS A 167 8.72 -11.14 -17.91
C HIS A 167 10.05 -11.54 -17.24
N THR A 168 11.13 -11.57 -18.02
CA THR A 168 12.46 -11.90 -17.50
C THR A 168 12.95 -10.83 -16.55
N ALA A 169 12.84 -9.57 -16.93
CA ALA A 169 13.27 -8.44 -16.11
C ALA A 169 12.47 -8.33 -14.80
N CYS A 170 11.15 -8.53 -14.82
CA CYS A 170 10.33 -8.57 -13.61
C CYS A 170 10.76 -9.68 -12.64
N ARG A 171 11.07 -10.86 -13.17
CA ARG A 171 11.55 -11.99 -12.35
C ARG A 171 12.90 -11.68 -11.73
N ASP A 172 13.83 -11.12 -12.51
CA ASP A 172 15.19 -10.81 -12.08
C ASP A 172 15.20 -9.65 -11.07
N ALA A 173 14.27 -8.69 -11.21
CA ALA A 173 14.05 -7.61 -10.26
C ALA A 173 13.21 -8.01 -9.02
N GLY A 174 12.67 -9.23 -8.96
CA GLY A 174 11.85 -9.70 -7.84
C GLY A 174 10.49 -9.01 -7.73
N ILE A 175 9.92 -8.51 -8.84
CA ILE A 175 8.65 -7.79 -8.86
C ILE A 175 7.56 -8.53 -9.66
N LYS A 176 6.30 -8.32 -9.28
CA LYS A 176 5.13 -8.93 -9.94
C LYS A 176 4.94 -8.35 -11.35
N LEU A 177 4.40 -9.21 -12.23
CA LEU A 177 3.98 -8.83 -13.58
C LEU A 177 2.73 -7.95 -13.52
N VAL A 178 2.93 -6.65 -13.38
CA VAL A 178 1.90 -5.63 -13.44
C VAL A 178 2.17 -4.75 -14.65
N PHE A 179 1.15 -4.52 -15.47
CA PHE A 179 1.25 -3.62 -16.62
C PHE A 179 0.94 -2.20 -16.14
N HIS A 180 1.92 -1.29 -16.25
CA HIS A 180 1.78 0.11 -15.85
C HIS A 180 1.26 0.30 -14.42
N PRO A 181 2.13 0.09 -13.39
CA PRO A 181 1.73 0.37 -12.01
C PRO A 181 1.28 1.84 -11.87
N PHE A 182 0.24 2.08 -11.07
CA PHE A 182 -0.40 3.40 -10.97
C PHE A 182 0.55 4.54 -10.56
N TRP A 183 1.66 4.20 -9.95
CA TRP A 183 2.68 5.16 -9.49
C TRP A 183 3.80 5.43 -10.50
N GLU A 184 3.80 4.74 -11.64
CA GLU A 184 4.87 4.81 -12.67
C GLU A 184 5.15 6.25 -13.13
N HIS A 185 4.10 7.07 -13.25
CA HIS A 185 4.17 8.44 -13.74
C HIS A 185 3.81 9.49 -12.67
N LEU A 186 3.87 9.13 -11.38
CA LEU A 186 3.60 10.08 -10.32
C LEU A 186 4.85 10.94 -10.04
N PRO A 187 4.75 12.26 -10.12
CA PRO A 187 5.90 13.12 -9.89
C PRO A 187 6.33 13.09 -8.42
N LEU A 188 7.63 13.14 -8.21
CA LEU A 188 8.25 13.21 -6.87
C LEU A 188 7.84 12.06 -5.92
N THR A 189 7.42 10.94 -6.48
CA THR A 189 6.96 9.77 -5.72
C THR A 189 7.97 8.63 -5.84
N ASP A 190 8.40 8.10 -4.71
CA ASP A 190 9.02 6.79 -4.60
C ASP A 190 8.08 5.88 -3.81
N ILE A 191 7.52 4.88 -4.48
CA ILE A 191 6.49 4.02 -3.89
C ILE A 191 7.01 3.22 -2.70
N PHE A 192 8.27 2.80 -2.71
CA PHE A 192 8.88 2.04 -1.62
C PHE A 192 9.11 2.89 -0.36
N ILE A 193 9.29 4.21 -0.54
CA ILE A 193 9.33 5.17 0.56
C ILE A 193 7.92 5.54 1.04
N ALA A 194 6.96 5.63 0.11
CA ALA A 194 5.59 6.04 0.40
C ALA A 194 4.78 5.03 1.24
N ILE A 195 5.22 3.77 1.32
CA ILE A 195 4.57 2.75 2.15
C ILE A 195 4.83 3.02 3.64
N THR A 196 3.76 3.02 4.44
CA THR A 196 3.86 3.12 5.91
C THR A 196 3.93 1.76 6.57
N PRO A 197 4.64 1.61 7.71
CA PRO A 197 4.52 0.41 8.53
C PRO A 197 3.07 0.19 8.99
N ASP A 198 2.62 -1.06 8.95
CA ASP A 198 1.35 -1.46 9.53
C ASP A 198 1.52 -1.76 11.02
N ILE A 199 1.18 -0.78 11.86
CA ILE A 199 1.32 -0.90 13.31
C ILE A 199 0.35 -1.95 13.86
N LEU A 200 -0.87 -2.04 13.31
CA LEU A 200 -1.90 -2.93 13.84
C LEU A 200 -1.56 -4.41 13.60
N HIS A 201 -1.35 -4.80 12.34
CA HIS A 201 -1.17 -6.21 12.00
C HIS A 201 0.26 -6.70 12.18
N GLN A 202 1.25 -5.88 11.82
CA GLN A 202 2.66 -6.27 11.92
C GLN A 202 3.17 -6.14 13.37
N MET A 203 2.87 -5.05 14.04
CA MET A 203 3.43 -4.78 15.36
C MET A 203 2.56 -5.35 16.49
N LEU A 204 1.27 -4.93 16.58
CA LEU A 204 0.42 -5.31 17.71
C LEU A 204 -0.06 -6.76 17.61
N GLN A 205 -0.68 -7.14 16.49
CA GLN A 205 -1.20 -8.50 16.29
C GLN A 205 -0.12 -9.50 15.87
N GLY A 206 0.95 -9.04 15.25
CA GLY A 206 2.11 -9.85 14.91
C GLY A 206 3.06 -9.97 16.10
N VAL A 207 4.04 -9.07 16.19
CA VAL A 207 5.15 -9.18 17.16
C VAL A 207 4.67 -9.19 18.61
N MET A 208 3.86 -8.21 19.04
CA MET A 208 3.47 -8.07 20.45
C MET A 208 2.61 -9.23 20.92
N LYS A 209 1.65 -9.67 20.11
CA LYS A 209 0.82 -10.82 20.46
C LYS A 209 1.65 -12.10 20.66
N HIS A 210 2.59 -12.37 19.75
CA HIS A 210 3.46 -13.54 19.87
C HIS A 210 4.42 -13.40 21.06
N LEU A 211 4.96 -12.21 21.31
CA LEU A 211 5.82 -11.95 22.46
C LEU A 211 5.08 -12.22 23.78
N ILE A 212 3.83 -11.76 23.90
CA ILE A 212 3.00 -12.02 25.08
C ILE A 212 2.78 -13.53 25.26
N VAL A 213 2.42 -14.24 24.19
CA VAL A 213 2.22 -15.70 24.24
C VAL A 213 3.51 -16.41 24.67
N TRP A 214 4.67 -16.02 24.15
CA TRP A 214 5.96 -16.61 24.55
C TRP A 214 6.30 -16.31 26.01
N LEU A 215 6.14 -15.07 26.45
CA LEU A 215 6.40 -14.69 27.84
C LEU A 215 5.49 -15.45 28.81
N THR A 216 4.19 -15.59 28.51
CA THR A 216 3.24 -16.33 29.32
C THR A 216 3.52 -17.83 29.35
N SER A 217 4.01 -18.40 28.25
CA SER A 217 4.38 -19.81 28.16
C SER A 217 5.70 -20.15 28.86
N MET A 218 6.62 -19.17 28.91
CA MET A 218 7.94 -19.32 29.55
C MET A 218 7.94 -18.89 31.02
N ALA A 219 7.00 -18.03 31.41
CA ALA A 219 6.88 -17.60 32.81
C ALA A 219 6.37 -18.77 33.68
N ALA A 220 6.96 -18.96 34.84
CA ALA A 220 6.47 -19.89 35.87
C ALA A 220 5.12 -19.45 36.48
N PHE A 221 4.59 -18.30 36.02
CA PHE A 221 3.34 -17.70 36.47
C PHE A 221 2.20 -18.11 35.56
N GLY A 222 1.07 -18.47 36.14
CA GLY A 222 -0.15 -18.77 35.36
C GLY A 222 -0.74 -17.53 34.71
N PRO A 223 -1.61 -17.71 33.67
CA PRO A 223 -2.26 -16.59 33.00
C PRO A 223 -2.99 -15.63 33.93
N GLU A 224 -3.57 -16.15 35.02
CA GLU A 224 -4.32 -15.38 36.02
C GLU A 224 -3.44 -14.41 36.83
N GLU A 225 -2.13 -14.71 37.01
CA GLU A 225 -1.21 -13.80 37.70
C GLU A 225 -0.77 -12.62 36.83
N ILE A 226 -0.73 -12.82 35.52
CA ILE A 226 -0.35 -11.75 34.54
C ILE A 226 -1.49 -10.76 34.41
N ASP A 227 -2.75 -11.21 34.37
CA ASP A 227 -3.93 -10.34 34.32
C ASP A 227 -4.08 -9.40 35.51
N THR A 228 -3.42 -9.72 36.66
CA THR A 228 -3.41 -8.83 37.81
C THR A 228 -2.41 -7.67 37.70
N TRP A 229 -1.52 -7.67 36.70
CA TRP A 229 -0.50 -6.65 36.47
C TRP A 229 -0.89 -5.63 35.37
N CYS A 230 -1.99 -5.88 34.66
CA CYS A 230 -2.59 -4.99 33.67
C CYS A 230 -3.82 -4.28 34.22
#